data_ed68d0275072bbdb99b07b18e635cf76
#
_entry.id   ed68d0275072bbdb99b07b18e635cf76
#
_cell.length_a   1.000
_cell.length_b   1.000
_cell.length_c   1.000
_cell.angle_alpha   90.00
_cell.angle_beta   90.00
_cell.angle_gamma   90.00
#
_symmetry.space_group_name_H-M   'P 1'
#
loop_
_entity.id
_entity.type
_entity.pdbx_description
1 polymer ?
#
loop_
_entity_poly.entity_id
_entity_poly.type
_entity_poly.pdbx_seq_one_letter_code
_entity_poly.pdbx_strand_id
1 'polypeptide(L)'
;MPINLADLQISIPNVKILSEIYNWIYLEGNTYDKMIIARNIISINLIDGDSINFTNSTFSAIQSNFRYYSKENVKNFITLRNELSKILLDQENKIASFVSDFASDFKKSILPSITFFISVIAIRAISHQEIFDGFSPNIMKISILLVVLSFVNLLYSLFFELNRKLHYSQQQIKDIKERYSKLLTEEEIADIFHEGDNCKKRNCFIFARKQRCYSVCMWGACILLMSVLLYWIGLDQDLKKVEKNEHNIEYVDS
;
A
#
# COMPACT_ATOMS: atom_id res chain seq x y z
N MET A 1 38.70 21.05 34.38
CA MET A 1 39.65 22.15 34.66
C MET A 1 39.78 22.97 33.40
N PRO A 2 39.75 24.30 33.45
CA PRO A 2 40.08 25.12 32.28
C PRO A 2 41.59 25.05 32.04
N ILE A 3 41.99 24.60 30.85
CA ILE A 3 43.38 24.54 30.42
C ILE A 3 43.84 25.98 30.15
N ASN A 4 44.86 26.42 30.87
CA ASN A 4 45.40 27.75 30.68
C ASN A 4 46.30 27.75 29.44
N LEU A 5 45.85 28.37 28.36
CA LEU A 5 46.55 28.40 27.06
C LEU A 5 47.96 29.01 27.14
N ALA A 6 48.30 29.76 28.22
CA ALA A 6 49.60 30.37 28.42
C ALA A 6 50.71 29.37 28.82
N ASP A 7 50.39 28.21 29.33
CA ASP A 7 51.34 27.19 29.80
C ASP A 7 51.66 26.11 28.74
N LEU A 8 51.12 26.24 27.55
CA LEU A 8 51.29 25.28 26.45
C LEU A 8 52.64 25.50 25.72
N GLN A 9 53.65 24.71 26.04
CA GLN A 9 54.89 24.65 25.24
C GLN A 9 54.64 23.87 23.92
N ILE A 10 54.43 24.58 22.82
CA ILE A 10 54.28 24.00 21.49
C ILE A 10 55.64 23.79 20.85
N SER A 11 56.06 22.54 20.62
CA SER A 11 57.29 22.22 19.91
C SER A 11 57.16 22.41 18.39
N ILE A 12 58.28 22.69 17.67
CA ILE A 12 58.31 22.92 16.23
C ILE A 12 57.67 21.75 15.42
N PRO A 13 57.87 20.47 15.77
CA PRO A 13 57.17 19.34 15.11
C PRO A 13 55.66 19.43 15.21
N ASN A 14 55.14 19.94 16.33
CA ASN A 14 53.69 20.11 16.53
C ASN A 14 53.07 21.14 15.60
N VAL A 15 53.78 22.21 15.28
CA VAL A 15 53.33 23.27 14.37
C VAL A 15 53.13 22.72 12.95
N LYS A 16 54.02 21.86 12.48
CA LYS A 16 53.90 21.22 11.15
C LYS A 16 52.64 20.33 11.07
N ILE A 17 52.42 19.48 12.06
CA ILE A 17 51.28 18.57 12.11
C ILE A 17 49.98 19.34 12.25
N LEU A 18 49.93 20.37 13.08
CA LEU A 18 48.78 21.28 13.20
C LEU A 18 48.45 21.97 11.88
N SER A 19 49.46 22.39 11.10
CA SER A 19 49.28 22.96 9.78
C SER A 19 48.72 21.93 8.78
N GLU A 20 49.18 20.70 8.85
CA GLU A 20 48.63 19.60 8.00
C GLU A 20 47.18 19.30 8.36
N ILE A 21 46.83 19.24 9.66
CA ILE A 21 45.47 19.06 10.13
C ILE A 21 44.58 20.24 9.68
N TYR A 22 45.05 21.49 9.85
CA TYR A 22 44.34 22.67 9.41
C TYR A 22 44.03 22.62 7.90
N ASN A 23 45.06 22.40 7.09
CA ASN A 23 44.92 22.30 5.64
C ASN A 23 43.93 21.19 5.23
N TRP A 24 44.02 20.02 5.87
CA TRP A 24 43.11 18.92 5.59
C TRP A 24 41.66 19.25 5.96
N ILE A 25 41.42 19.99 7.07
CA ILE A 25 40.06 20.39 7.46
C ILE A 25 39.47 21.39 6.46
N TYR A 26 40.24 22.43 6.10
CA TYR A 26 39.68 23.58 5.39
C TYR A 26 39.83 23.56 3.88
N LEU A 27 40.80 22.83 3.31
CA LEU A 27 41.07 22.84 1.88
C LEU A 27 40.39 21.71 1.08
N GLU A 28 39.95 20.62 1.72
CA GLU A 28 39.47 19.44 1.03
C GLU A 28 37.93 19.17 1.14
N GLY A 29 37.14 20.17 1.43
CA GLY A 29 35.69 20.04 1.57
C GLY A 29 35.23 19.34 2.86
N ASN A 30 33.90 19.31 3.11
CA ASN A 30 33.27 18.77 4.30
C ASN A 30 33.87 19.20 5.64
N THR A 31 34.17 20.52 5.71
CA THR A 31 34.89 21.16 6.80
C THR A 31 34.27 20.93 8.18
N TYR A 32 32.94 20.94 8.26
CA TYR A 32 32.23 20.81 9.53
C TYR A 32 32.47 19.47 10.22
N ASP A 33 32.28 18.37 9.50
CA ASP A 33 32.46 17.01 10.05
C ASP A 33 33.93 16.74 10.38
N LYS A 34 34.86 17.19 9.50
CA LYS A 34 36.27 17.05 9.73
C LYS A 34 36.72 17.81 10.97
N MET A 35 36.23 19.04 11.18
CA MET A 35 36.51 19.85 12.36
C MET A 35 36.01 19.17 13.65
N ILE A 36 34.80 18.61 13.66
CA ILE A 36 34.27 17.93 14.86
C ILE A 36 35.13 16.72 15.21
N ILE A 37 35.48 15.90 14.24
CA ILE A 37 36.28 14.68 14.46
C ILE A 37 37.69 15.05 14.90
N ALA A 38 38.34 16.03 14.25
CA ALA A 38 39.64 16.52 14.65
C ALA A 38 39.65 17.07 16.08
N ARG A 39 38.66 17.90 16.43
CA ARG A 39 38.50 18.42 17.78
C ARG A 39 38.37 17.31 18.83
N ASN A 40 37.56 16.30 18.57
CA ASN A 40 37.36 15.19 19.52
C ASN A 40 38.65 14.40 19.73
N ILE A 41 39.38 14.07 18.68
CA ILE A 41 40.64 13.33 18.78
C ILE A 41 41.73 14.16 19.46
N ILE A 42 41.82 15.46 19.12
CA ILE A 42 42.73 16.38 19.76
C ILE A 42 42.42 16.53 21.26
N SER A 43 41.13 16.64 21.63
CA SER A 43 40.76 16.80 23.03
C SER A 43 41.11 15.56 23.89
N ILE A 44 40.98 14.34 23.32
CA ILE A 44 41.40 13.11 24.01
C ILE A 44 42.90 13.11 24.26
N ASN A 45 43.70 13.49 23.28
CA ASN A 45 45.15 13.54 23.42
C ASN A 45 45.62 14.67 24.38
N LEU A 46 44.80 15.71 24.63
CA LEU A 46 45.10 16.77 25.60
C LEU A 46 44.80 16.39 27.05
N ILE A 47 43.91 15.42 27.27
CA ILE A 47 43.52 14.97 28.62
C ILE A 47 44.58 14.06 29.24
N ASP A 48 45.32 13.31 28.40
CA ASP A 48 46.27 12.26 28.85
C ASP A 48 47.69 12.80 29.18
N GLY A 49 47.98 14.10 29.07
CA GLY A 49 49.34 14.59 29.35
C GLY A 49 49.47 16.10 29.56
N ASP A 50 50.48 16.46 30.37
CA ASP A 50 50.87 17.87 30.64
C ASP A 50 51.51 18.59 29.44
N SER A 51 51.75 17.90 28.34
CA SER A 51 52.33 18.45 27.12
C SER A 51 51.57 17.99 25.86
N ILE A 52 51.24 18.96 24.99
CA ILE A 52 50.65 18.68 23.69
C ILE A 52 51.70 18.08 22.77
N ASN A 53 51.64 16.77 22.56
CA ASN A 53 52.57 16.12 21.64
C ASN A 53 51.79 15.52 20.45
N PHE A 54 51.56 16.36 19.43
CA PHE A 54 50.95 15.90 18.18
C PHE A 54 52.01 15.16 17.35
N THR A 55 51.66 13.91 17.04
CA THR A 55 52.49 13.04 16.18
C THR A 55 51.78 12.74 14.85
N ASN A 56 52.53 12.22 13.89
CA ASN A 56 51.91 11.72 12.64
C ASN A 56 50.81 10.67 12.91
N SER A 57 50.91 9.95 14.04
CA SER A 57 49.85 9.00 14.46
C SER A 57 48.56 9.71 14.83
N THR A 58 48.61 10.90 15.42
CA THR A 58 47.41 11.72 15.74
C THR A 58 46.69 12.14 14.48
N PHE A 59 47.42 12.65 13.46
CA PHE A 59 46.82 13.01 12.19
C PHE A 59 46.25 11.79 11.46
N SER A 60 46.99 10.68 11.44
CA SER A 60 46.50 9.41 10.87
C SER A 60 45.25 8.90 11.58
N ALA A 61 45.15 9.04 12.90
CA ALA A 61 43.96 8.71 13.69
C ALA A 61 42.75 9.58 13.29
N ILE A 62 42.95 10.90 13.13
CA ILE A 62 41.91 11.82 12.67
C ILE A 62 41.37 11.38 11.30
N GLN A 63 42.25 11.14 10.34
CA GLN A 63 41.87 10.73 9.00
C GLN A 63 41.17 9.36 8.99
N SER A 64 41.64 8.43 9.82
CA SER A 64 41.04 7.10 9.95
C SER A 64 39.62 7.16 10.52
N ASN A 65 39.43 7.96 11.60
CA ASN A 65 38.10 8.15 12.19
C ASN A 65 37.15 8.88 11.24
N PHE A 66 37.63 9.84 10.47
CA PHE A 66 36.82 10.50 9.45
C PHE A 66 36.39 9.53 8.34
N ARG A 67 37.29 8.68 7.86
CA ARG A 67 36.93 7.62 6.87
C ARG A 67 35.93 6.65 7.42
N TYR A 68 36.05 6.25 8.69
CA TYR A 68 35.07 5.38 9.34
C TYR A 68 33.70 6.06 9.47
N TYR A 69 33.66 7.28 9.97
CA TYR A 69 32.44 8.09 10.08
C TYR A 69 31.73 8.26 8.72
N SER A 70 32.51 8.63 7.70
CA SER A 70 31.98 8.82 6.34
C SER A 70 31.40 7.52 5.77
N LYS A 71 32.08 6.38 5.97
CA LYS A 71 31.60 5.06 5.55
C LYS A 71 30.33 4.65 6.29
N GLU A 72 30.24 4.94 7.58
CA GLU A 72 29.04 4.63 8.37
C GLU A 72 27.86 5.49 7.96
N ASN A 73 28.04 6.78 7.70
CA ASN A 73 27.00 7.65 7.19
C ASN A 73 26.44 7.18 5.85
N VAL A 74 27.31 6.81 4.90
CA VAL A 74 26.89 6.25 3.61
C VAL A 74 26.12 4.95 3.80
N LYS A 75 26.60 4.07 4.68
CA LYS A 75 25.89 2.81 4.99
C LYS A 75 24.50 3.08 5.59
N ASN A 76 24.39 4.01 6.52
CA ASN A 76 23.12 4.36 7.14
C ASN A 76 22.15 4.97 6.12
N PHE A 77 22.65 5.83 5.24
CA PHE A 77 21.86 6.38 4.12
C PHE A 77 21.33 5.28 3.19
N ILE A 78 22.17 4.34 2.76
CA ILE A 78 21.77 3.22 1.91
C ILE A 78 20.72 2.35 2.62
N THR A 79 20.92 2.09 3.92
CA THR A 79 19.97 1.30 4.72
C THR A 79 18.62 2.00 4.79
N LEU A 80 18.61 3.31 5.07
CA LEU A 80 17.40 4.11 5.14
C LEU A 80 16.65 4.15 3.79
N ARG A 81 17.39 4.31 2.68
CA ARG A 81 16.82 4.27 1.33
C ARG A 81 16.19 2.91 1.02
N ASN A 82 16.87 1.82 1.36
CA ASN A 82 16.36 0.47 1.14
C ASN A 82 15.11 0.19 1.99
N GLU A 83 15.09 0.64 3.25
CA GLU A 83 13.95 0.51 4.14
C GLU A 83 12.73 1.28 3.60
N LEU A 84 12.93 2.52 3.17
CA LEU A 84 11.86 3.32 2.57
C LEU A 84 11.32 2.67 1.29
N SER A 85 12.20 2.19 0.41
CA SER A 85 11.81 1.46 -0.81
C SER A 85 11.00 0.21 -0.50
N LYS A 86 11.38 -0.53 0.54
CA LYS A 86 10.64 -1.72 1.01
C LYS A 86 9.25 -1.34 1.52
N ILE A 87 9.14 -0.28 2.33
CA ILE A 87 7.85 0.20 2.84
C ILE A 87 6.93 0.61 1.69
N LEU A 88 7.46 1.29 0.66
CA LEU A 88 6.68 1.67 -0.52
C LEU A 88 6.19 0.45 -1.30
N LEU A 89 7.04 -0.56 -1.48
CA LEU A 89 6.66 -1.82 -2.13
C LEU A 89 5.57 -2.55 -1.34
N ASP A 90 5.66 -2.57 -0.01
CA ASP A 90 4.64 -3.18 0.86
C ASP A 90 3.29 -2.44 0.75
N GLN A 91 3.30 -1.11 0.60
CA GLN A 91 2.09 -0.34 0.35
C GLN A 91 1.47 -0.65 -1.03
N GLU A 92 2.28 -0.80 -2.07
CA GLU A 92 1.82 -1.21 -3.40
C GLU A 92 1.15 -2.60 -3.34
N ASN A 93 1.77 -3.56 -2.65
CA ASN A 93 1.22 -4.90 -2.46
C ASN A 93 -0.12 -4.87 -1.69
N LYS A 94 -0.24 -4.02 -0.67
CA LYS A 94 -1.52 -3.82 0.05
C LYS A 94 -2.61 -3.28 -0.87
N ILE A 95 -2.30 -2.30 -1.71
CA ILE A 95 -3.28 -1.77 -2.68
C ILE A 95 -3.72 -2.86 -3.67
N ALA A 96 -2.79 -3.68 -4.15
CA ALA A 96 -3.11 -4.81 -5.01
C ALA A 96 -3.99 -5.86 -4.30
N SER A 97 -3.71 -6.16 -3.01
CA SER A 97 -4.54 -7.08 -2.23
C SER A 97 -5.96 -6.56 -2.01
N PHE A 98 -6.17 -5.26 -1.79
CA PHE A 98 -7.52 -4.69 -1.64
C PHE A 98 -8.39 -4.93 -2.87
N VAL A 99 -7.80 -4.90 -4.06
CA VAL A 99 -8.51 -5.20 -5.31
C VAL A 99 -8.84 -6.69 -5.42
N SER A 100 -7.92 -7.54 -5.01
CA SER A 100 -8.14 -8.99 -4.95
C SER A 100 -9.23 -9.36 -3.95
N ASP A 101 -9.23 -8.73 -2.78
CA ASP A 101 -10.27 -8.93 -1.75
C ASP A 101 -11.65 -8.54 -2.28
N PHE A 102 -11.76 -7.40 -2.96
CA PHE A 102 -13.01 -6.98 -3.60
C PHE A 102 -13.53 -8.00 -4.62
N ALA A 103 -12.63 -8.57 -5.43
CA ALA A 103 -13.00 -9.64 -6.36
C ALA A 103 -13.41 -10.93 -5.65
N SER A 104 -12.82 -11.23 -4.49
CA SER A 104 -13.21 -12.37 -3.65
C SER A 104 -14.59 -12.17 -3.02
N ASP A 105 -14.89 -10.95 -2.55
CA ASP A 105 -16.21 -10.63 -1.97
C ASP A 105 -17.32 -10.72 -3.00
N PHE A 106 -17.05 -10.38 -4.26
CA PHE A 106 -17.96 -10.66 -5.37
C PHE A 106 -18.30 -12.15 -5.46
N LYS A 107 -17.29 -13.04 -5.49
CA LYS A 107 -17.51 -14.48 -5.58
C LYS A 107 -18.33 -15.00 -4.39
N LYS A 108 -18.02 -14.56 -3.17
CA LYS A 108 -18.74 -14.96 -1.96
C LYS A 108 -20.20 -14.50 -1.96
N SER A 109 -20.48 -13.34 -2.52
CA SER A 109 -21.83 -12.77 -2.55
C SER A 109 -22.71 -13.41 -3.61
N ILE A 110 -22.17 -13.73 -4.79
CA ILE A 110 -22.98 -14.24 -5.90
C ILE A 110 -23.16 -15.76 -5.88
N LEU A 111 -22.19 -16.49 -5.32
CA LEU A 111 -22.20 -17.95 -5.27
C LEU A 111 -23.45 -18.55 -4.61
N PRO A 112 -23.92 -18.07 -3.44
CA PRO A 112 -25.16 -18.55 -2.83
C PRO A 112 -26.38 -18.37 -3.74
N SER A 113 -26.46 -17.23 -4.44
CA SER A 113 -27.58 -16.95 -5.35
C SER A 113 -27.56 -17.90 -6.54
N ILE A 114 -26.41 -18.10 -7.18
CA ILE A 114 -26.27 -19.07 -8.30
C ILE A 114 -26.61 -20.49 -7.83
N THR A 115 -26.06 -20.91 -6.70
CA THR A 115 -26.32 -22.26 -6.14
C THR A 115 -27.80 -22.46 -5.86
N PHE A 116 -28.49 -21.46 -5.31
CA PHE A 116 -29.93 -21.53 -5.09
C PHE A 116 -30.69 -21.73 -6.40
N PHE A 117 -30.43 -20.95 -7.45
CA PHE A 117 -31.08 -21.08 -8.74
C PHE A 117 -30.82 -22.45 -9.38
N ILE A 118 -29.57 -22.91 -9.39
CA ILE A 118 -29.22 -24.25 -9.92
C ILE A 118 -29.95 -25.33 -9.15
N SER A 119 -30.05 -25.22 -7.81
CA SER A 119 -30.76 -26.22 -6.99
C SER A 119 -32.24 -26.28 -7.32
N VAL A 120 -32.91 -25.16 -7.52
CA VAL A 120 -34.33 -25.13 -7.91
C VAL A 120 -34.50 -25.78 -9.26
N ILE A 121 -33.68 -25.45 -10.26
CA ILE A 121 -33.73 -26.05 -11.60
C ILE A 121 -33.46 -27.55 -11.55
N ALA A 122 -32.46 -28.01 -10.80
CA ALA A 122 -32.08 -29.41 -10.69
C ALA A 122 -33.20 -30.25 -10.06
N ILE A 123 -33.85 -29.78 -8.98
CA ILE A 123 -34.94 -30.46 -8.33
C ILE A 123 -36.11 -30.68 -9.33
N ARG A 124 -36.41 -29.68 -10.16
CA ARG A 124 -37.48 -29.77 -11.15
C ARG A 124 -37.16 -30.70 -12.33
N ALA A 125 -35.92 -30.62 -12.82
CA ALA A 125 -35.47 -31.55 -13.87
C ALA A 125 -35.55 -33.02 -13.43
N ILE A 126 -35.27 -33.34 -12.17
CA ILE A 126 -35.39 -34.68 -11.61
C ILE A 126 -36.86 -35.07 -11.46
N SER A 127 -37.75 -34.14 -11.13
CA SER A 127 -39.18 -34.40 -10.92
C SER A 127 -39.98 -34.51 -12.23
N HIS A 128 -39.36 -34.48 -13.40
CA HIS A 128 -39.99 -34.52 -14.72
C HIS A 128 -41.12 -33.49 -14.93
N GLN A 129 -41.05 -32.37 -14.22
CA GLN A 129 -42.00 -31.25 -14.32
C GLN A 129 -41.39 -30.12 -15.13
N GLU A 130 -42.22 -29.23 -15.68
CA GLU A 130 -41.72 -28.05 -16.38
C GLU A 130 -40.81 -27.22 -15.47
N ILE A 131 -39.68 -26.82 -15.99
CA ILE A 131 -38.60 -26.14 -15.21
C ILE A 131 -39.14 -24.86 -14.56
N PHE A 132 -40.00 -24.11 -15.27
CA PHE A 132 -40.52 -22.82 -14.79
C PHE A 132 -41.65 -22.97 -13.76
N ASP A 133 -42.37 -24.07 -13.69
CA ASP A 133 -43.36 -24.34 -12.65
C ASP A 133 -42.75 -24.54 -11.25
N GLY A 134 -41.43 -24.64 -11.19
CA GLY A 134 -40.66 -24.73 -9.94
C GLY A 134 -40.63 -23.46 -9.12
N PHE A 135 -40.88 -22.33 -9.72
CA PHE A 135 -40.85 -21.05 -9.05
C PHE A 135 -42.22 -20.67 -8.48
N SER A 136 -42.63 -21.37 -7.43
CA SER A 136 -43.82 -20.97 -6.69
C SER A 136 -43.71 -19.52 -6.19
N PRO A 137 -44.79 -18.82 -5.87
CA PRO A 137 -44.76 -17.42 -5.40
C PRO A 137 -43.83 -17.20 -4.21
N ASN A 138 -43.67 -18.21 -3.36
CA ASN A 138 -42.75 -18.13 -2.22
C ASN A 138 -41.29 -18.26 -2.62
N ILE A 139 -40.96 -19.16 -3.56
CA ILE A 139 -39.61 -19.31 -4.10
C ILE A 139 -39.21 -18.06 -4.87
N MET A 140 -40.13 -17.43 -5.61
CA MET A 140 -39.91 -16.18 -6.30
C MET A 140 -39.59 -15.04 -5.34
N LYS A 141 -40.30 -14.90 -4.20
CA LYS A 141 -40.00 -13.93 -3.17
C LYS A 141 -38.59 -14.12 -2.57
N ILE A 142 -38.20 -15.37 -2.31
CA ILE A 142 -36.85 -15.69 -1.80
C ILE A 142 -35.79 -15.35 -2.85
N SER A 143 -36.02 -15.62 -4.12
CA SER A 143 -35.12 -15.29 -5.21
C SER A 143 -34.89 -13.77 -5.33
N ILE A 144 -35.98 -13.00 -5.26
CA ILE A 144 -35.91 -11.52 -5.29
C ILE A 144 -35.11 -11.01 -4.08
N LEU A 145 -35.36 -11.56 -2.89
CA LEU A 145 -34.64 -11.20 -1.67
C LEU A 145 -33.12 -11.44 -1.82
N LEU A 146 -32.71 -12.56 -2.40
CA LEU A 146 -31.30 -12.88 -2.65
C LEU A 146 -30.65 -11.91 -3.63
N VAL A 147 -31.34 -11.52 -4.70
CA VAL A 147 -30.86 -10.53 -5.68
C VAL A 147 -30.71 -9.17 -5.02
N VAL A 148 -31.69 -8.73 -4.23
CA VAL A 148 -31.62 -7.45 -3.48
C VAL A 148 -30.47 -7.47 -2.48
N LEU A 149 -30.27 -8.56 -1.74
CA LEU A 149 -29.18 -8.71 -0.78
C LEU A 149 -27.82 -8.66 -1.49
N SER A 150 -27.68 -9.29 -2.66
CA SER A 150 -26.47 -9.23 -3.48
C SER A 150 -26.19 -7.80 -3.97
N PHE A 151 -27.24 -7.05 -4.34
CA PHE A 151 -27.10 -5.66 -4.77
C PHE A 151 -26.68 -4.73 -3.61
N VAL A 152 -27.28 -4.90 -2.44
CA VAL A 152 -26.89 -4.14 -1.23
C VAL A 152 -25.43 -4.42 -0.85
N ASN A 153 -25.02 -5.69 -0.93
CA ASN A 153 -23.63 -6.06 -0.64
C ASN A 153 -22.65 -5.47 -1.66
N LEU A 154 -23.02 -5.40 -2.95
CA LEU A 154 -22.25 -4.70 -3.98
C LEU A 154 -22.06 -3.22 -3.60
N LEU A 155 -23.13 -2.52 -3.27
CA LEU A 155 -23.07 -1.11 -2.89
C LEU A 155 -22.20 -0.90 -1.65
N TYR A 156 -22.38 -1.72 -0.63
CA TYR A 156 -21.58 -1.66 0.58
C TYR A 156 -20.08 -1.83 0.32
N SER A 157 -19.71 -2.88 -0.41
CA SER A 157 -18.32 -3.18 -0.75
C SER A 157 -17.69 -2.04 -1.58
N LEU A 158 -18.45 -1.45 -2.50
CA LEU A 158 -17.99 -0.41 -3.41
C LEU A 158 -17.81 0.94 -2.72
N PHE A 159 -18.79 1.36 -1.92
CA PHE A 159 -18.79 2.70 -1.32
C PHE A 159 -18.01 2.76 -0.01
N PHE A 160 -18.15 1.74 0.84
CA PHE A 160 -17.58 1.80 2.18
C PHE A 160 -16.22 1.13 2.29
N GLU A 161 -16.09 -0.07 1.79
CA GLU A 161 -14.89 -0.87 2.06
C GLU A 161 -13.70 -0.44 1.19
N LEU A 162 -13.89 -0.40 -0.12
CA LEU A 162 -12.80 -0.11 -1.05
C LEU A 162 -12.34 1.35 -0.96
N ASN A 163 -13.27 2.31 -0.91
CA ASN A 163 -12.91 3.73 -0.80
C ASN A 163 -12.18 4.02 0.52
N ARG A 164 -12.64 3.43 1.62
CA ARG A 164 -11.99 3.58 2.92
C ARG A 164 -10.57 3.00 2.93
N LYS A 165 -10.37 1.80 2.38
CA LYS A 165 -9.06 1.15 2.29
C LYS A 165 -8.08 1.96 1.43
N LEU A 166 -8.53 2.46 0.28
CA LEU A 166 -7.70 3.28 -0.60
C LEU A 166 -7.34 4.62 0.02
N HIS A 167 -8.30 5.31 0.63
CA HIS A 167 -8.04 6.57 1.33
C HIS A 167 -7.05 6.40 2.49
N TYR A 168 -7.20 5.35 3.28
CA TYR A 168 -6.28 5.02 4.36
C TYR A 168 -4.86 4.74 3.85
N SER A 169 -4.72 4.01 2.75
CA SER A 169 -3.41 3.76 2.13
C SER A 169 -2.75 5.05 1.61
N GLN A 170 -3.53 5.96 1.01
CA GLN A 170 -3.01 7.27 0.58
C GLN A 170 -2.53 8.10 1.77
N GLN A 171 -3.26 8.09 2.87
CA GLN A 171 -2.87 8.81 4.08
C GLN A 171 -1.59 8.23 4.68
N GLN A 172 -1.45 6.90 4.74
CA GLN A 172 -0.21 6.26 5.20
C GLN A 172 1.00 6.65 4.35
N ILE A 173 0.88 6.71 3.03
CA ILE A 173 1.97 7.14 2.14
C ILE A 173 2.36 8.60 2.42
N LYS A 174 1.38 9.47 2.67
CA LYS A 174 1.63 10.86 3.02
C LYS A 174 2.36 10.99 4.37
N ASP A 175 1.91 10.23 5.38
CA ASP A 175 2.52 10.22 6.71
C ASP A 175 3.97 9.69 6.66
N ILE A 176 4.23 8.66 5.84
CA ILE A 176 5.58 8.15 5.59
C ILE A 176 6.45 9.25 4.98
N LYS A 177 5.97 9.91 3.93
CA LYS A 177 6.69 11.00 3.29
C LYS A 177 7.05 12.11 4.28
N GLU A 178 6.12 12.52 5.13
CA GLU A 178 6.33 13.56 6.14
C GLU A 178 7.35 13.14 7.21
N ARG A 179 7.35 11.88 7.64
CA ARG A 179 8.34 11.36 8.61
C ARG A 179 9.75 11.35 8.03
N TYR A 180 9.90 10.89 6.80
CA TYR A 180 11.21 10.78 6.15
C TYR A 180 11.71 12.13 5.61
N SER A 181 10.86 13.15 5.42
CA SER A 181 11.28 14.52 5.07
C SER A 181 12.09 15.22 6.16
N LYS A 182 12.07 14.69 7.38
CA LYS A 182 12.93 15.17 8.48
C LYS A 182 14.33 14.55 8.48
N LEU A 183 14.54 13.48 7.73
CA LEU A 183 15.77 12.68 7.70
C LEU A 183 16.50 12.76 6.37
N LEU A 184 15.78 13.02 5.30
CA LEU A 184 16.26 13.07 3.92
C LEU A 184 15.95 14.44 3.32
N THR A 185 16.76 14.87 2.36
CA THR A 185 16.50 16.10 1.60
C THR A 185 15.28 15.93 0.68
N GLU A 186 14.67 17.05 0.28
CA GLU A 186 13.52 17.02 -0.64
C GLU A 186 13.86 16.35 -1.99
N GLU A 187 15.09 16.54 -2.48
CA GLU A 187 15.58 15.94 -3.72
C GLU A 187 15.71 14.42 -3.58
N GLU A 188 16.28 13.93 -2.47
CA GLU A 188 16.42 12.50 -2.20
C GLU A 188 15.05 11.81 -2.04
N ILE A 189 14.12 12.48 -1.36
CA ILE A 189 12.74 11.98 -1.23
C ILE A 189 12.07 11.97 -2.59
N ALA A 190 12.21 13.03 -3.37
CA ALA A 190 11.66 13.10 -4.72
C ALA A 190 12.20 11.97 -5.59
N ASP A 191 13.50 11.69 -5.53
CA ASP A 191 14.14 10.61 -6.29
C ASP A 191 13.59 9.23 -5.91
N ILE A 192 13.50 8.92 -4.61
CA ILE A 192 12.95 7.65 -4.12
C ILE A 192 11.46 7.51 -4.46
N PHE A 193 10.69 8.59 -4.32
CA PHE A 193 9.27 8.58 -4.67
C PHE A 193 9.03 8.66 -6.17
N HIS A 194 9.94 9.27 -6.96
CA HIS A 194 9.85 9.32 -8.43
C HIS A 194 10.30 8.03 -9.09
N GLU A 195 11.29 7.33 -8.57
CA GLU A 195 11.58 5.95 -9.02
C GLU A 195 10.35 5.03 -8.82
N GLY A 196 9.57 5.26 -7.74
CA GLY A 196 8.26 4.63 -7.52
C GLY A 196 7.11 5.24 -8.34
N ASP A 197 7.11 6.55 -8.60
CA ASP A 197 5.98 7.28 -9.19
C ASP A 197 5.89 7.14 -10.72
N ASN A 198 7.01 7.07 -11.43
CA ASN A 198 7.00 7.14 -12.89
C ASN A 198 6.57 5.86 -13.61
N CYS A 199 6.67 4.68 -12.98
CA CYS A 199 6.24 3.43 -13.59
C CYS A 199 5.21 2.64 -12.78
N LYS A 200 5.30 2.60 -11.44
CA LYS A 200 4.52 1.67 -10.62
C LYS A 200 3.30 2.30 -9.96
N LYS A 201 3.44 3.47 -9.35
CA LYS A 201 2.34 4.08 -8.58
C LYS A 201 1.16 4.51 -9.46
N ARG A 202 1.44 5.15 -10.58
CA ARG A 202 0.40 5.47 -11.58
C ARG A 202 -0.21 4.21 -12.16
N ASN A 203 0.61 3.19 -12.42
CA ASN A 203 0.14 1.92 -12.97
C ASN A 203 -0.61 1.08 -11.93
N CYS A 204 -0.20 1.08 -10.67
CA CYS A 204 -0.88 0.35 -9.60
C CYS A 204 -2.26 0.95 -9.30
N PHE A 205 -2.39 2.28 -9.21
CA PHE A 205 -3.69 2.94 -9.04
C PHE A 205 -4.57 2.85 -10.29
N ILE A 206 -3.99 2.96 -11.49
CA ILE A 206 -4.72 2.75 -12.75
C ILE A 206 -5.16 1.29 -12.86
N PHE A 207 -4.28 0.34 -12.53
CA PHE A 207 -4.61 -1.08 -12.51
C PHE A 207 -5.71 -1.36 -11.49
N ALA A 208 -5.61 -0.86 -10.27
CA ALA A 208 -6.64 -0.99 -9.25
C ALA A 208 -7.99 -0.40 -9.72
N ARG A 209 -7.96 0.78 -10.35
CA ARG A 209 -9.17 1.41 -10.91
C ARG A 209 -9.77 0.60 -12.04
N LYS A 210 -8.95 0.09 -12.96
CA LYS A 210 -9.40 -0.74 -14.09
C LYS A 210 -9.98 -2.07 -13.61
N GLN A 211 -9.29 -2.74 -12.70
CA GLN A 211 -9.74 -4.00 -12.11
C GLN A 211 -11.04 -3.82 -11.32
N ARG A 212 -11.17 -2.72 -10.56
CA ARG A 212 -12.42 -2.34 -9.89
C ARG A 212 -13.56 -2.20 -10.88
N CYS A 213 -13.35 -1.44 -11.96
CA CYS A 213 -14.37 -1.26 -12.98
C CYS A 213 -14.80 -2.59 -13.60
N TYR A 214 -13.86 -3.46 -13.92
CA TYR A 214 -14.15 -4.79 -14.45
C TYR A 214 -14.96 -5.64 -13.46
N SER A 215 -14.57 -5.70 -12.20
CA SER A 215 -15.29 -6.47 -11.17
C SER A 215 -16.70 -5.94 -10.93
N VAL A 216 -16.89 -4.61 -10.92
CA VAL A 216 -18.21 -3.98 -10.80
C VAL A 216 -19.09 -4.28 -12.01
N CYS A 217 -18.54 -4.20 -13.21
CA CYS A 217 -19.27 -4.55 -14.44
C CYS A 217 -19.69 -6.02 -14.44
N MET A 218 -18.80 -6.92 -14.06
CA MET A 218 -19.11 -8.36 -13.93
C MET A 218 -20.21 -8.62 -12.89
N TRP A 219 -20.10 -7.98 -11.71
CA TRP A 219 -21.11 -8.14 -10.66
C TRP A 219 -22.46 -7.57 -11.09
N GLY A 220 -22.48 -6.36 -11.68
CA GLY A 220 -23.67 -5.73 -12.22
C GLY A 220 -24.33 -6.58 -13.33
N ALA A 221 -23.53 -7.12 -14.23
CA ALA A 221 -24.02 -8.01 -15.29
C ALA A 221 -24.68 -9.29 -14.74
N CYS A 222 -24.10 -9.89 -13.70
CA CYS A 222 -24.70 -11.06 -13.04
C CYS A 222 -26.03 -10.72 -12.36
N ILE A 223 -26.11 -9.59 -11.66
CA ILE A 223 -27.36 -9.13 -11.02
C ILE A 223 -28.43 -8.85 -12.08
N LEU A 224 -28.07 -8.19 -13.19
CA LEU A 224 -28.97 -7.93 -14.31
C LEU A 224 -29.49 -9.22 -14.93
N LEU A 225 -28.61 -10.18 -15.20
CA LEU A 225 -28.99 -11.49 -15.73
C LEU A 225 -30.00 -12.21 -14.82
N MET A 226 -29.72 -12.23 -13.51
CA MET A 226 -30.63 -12.83 -12.53
C MET A 226 -31.98 -12.10 -12.49
N SER A 227 -31.99 -10.77 -12.56
CA SER A 227 -33.22 -9.96 -12.56
C SER A 227 -34.05 -10.19 -13.80
N VAL A 228 -33.44 -10.27 -14.99
CA VAL A 228 -34.11 -10.57 -16.25
C VAL A 228 -34.71 -11.97 -16.24
N LEU A 229 -33.99 -12.96 -15.71
CA LEU A 229 -34.45 -14.33 -15.61
C LEU A 229 -35.66 -14.43 -14.68
N LEU A 230 -35.64 -13.77 -13.53
CA LEU A 230 -36.79 -13.71 -12.62
C LEU A 230 -37.99 -12.99 -13.23
N TYR A 231 -37.77 -11.92 -13.98
CA TYR A 231 -38.84 -11.23 -14.69
C TYR A 231 -39.50 -12.09 -15.74
N TRP A 232 -38.71 -12.87 -16.51
CA TRP A 232 -39.20 -13.77 -17.53
C TRP A 232 -40.03 -14.91 -16.94
N ILE A 233 -39.58 -15.51 -15.82
CA ILE A 233 -40.32 -16.53 -15.07
C ILE A 233 -41.65 -15.99 -14.54
N GLY A 234 -41.64 -14.72 -14.04
CA GLY A 234 -42.87 -14.08 -13.56
C GLY A 234 -43.92 -13.91 -14.68
N LEU A 235 -43.45 -13.47 -15.86
CA LEU A 235 -44.31 -13.29 -17.03
C LEU A 235 -44.94 -14.60 -17.52
N ASP A 236 -44.16 -15.68 -17.56
CA ASP A 236 -44.66 -17.02 -17.96
C ASP A 236 -45.73 -17.52 -16.97
N GLN A 237 -45.56 -17.28 -15.68
CA GLN A 237 -46.57 -17.67 -14.67
C GLN A 237 -47.88 -16.86 -14.79
N ASP A 238 -47.80 -15.58 -15.12
CA ASP A 238 -48.99 -14.78 -15.30
C ASP A 238 -49.75 -15.14 -16.55
N LEU A 239 -49.08 -15.48 -17.66
CA LEU A 239 -49.70 -15.99 -18.89
C LEU A 239 -50.43 -17.30 -18.64
N LYS A 240 -49.80 -18.27 -17.98
CA LYS A 240 -50.42 -19.56 -17.63
C LYS A 240 -51.65 -19.42 -16.71
N LYS A 241 -51.67 -18.42 -15.82
CA LYS A 241 -52.84 -18.12 -14.98
C LYS A 241 -54.01 -17.58 -15.78
N VAL A 242 -53.75 -16.72 -16.76
CA VAL A 242 -54.76 -16.14 -17.65
C VAL A 242 -55.39 -17.26 -18.50
N GLU A 243 -54.57 -18.11 -19.13
CA GLU A 243 -55.01 -19.25 -19.94
C GLU A 243 -55.87 -20.23 -19.13
N LYS A 244 -55.47 -20.55 -17.89
CA LYS A 244 -56.24 -21.43 -17.00
C LYS A 244 -57.56 -20.81 -16.56
N ASN A 245 -57.63 -19.51 -16.38
CA ASN A 245 -58.88 -18.82 -16.05
C ASN A 245 -59.83 -18.76 -17.25
N GLU A 246 -59.36 -18.55 -18.47
CA GLU A 246 -60.16 -18.58 -19.67
C GLU A 246 -60.75 -19.99 -19.91
N HIS A 247 -59.97 -21.04 -19.74
CA HIS A 247 -60.41 -22.41 -19.88
C HIS A 247 -61.47 -22.80 -18.83
N ASN A 248 -61.34 -22.28 -17.59
CA ASN A 248 -62.34 -22.51 -16.54
C ASN A 248 -63.68 -21.76 -16.80
N ILE A 249 -63.65 -20.62 -17.48
CA ILE A 249 -64.86 -19.87 -17.84
C ILE A 249 -65.62 -20.61 -18.95
N GLU A 250 -64.92 -21.17 -19.92
CA GLU A 250 -65.50 -21.90 -21.03
C GLU A 250 -66.23 -23.22 -20.56
N TYR A 251 -65.77 -23.85 -19.48
CA TYR A 251 -66.43 -25.02 -18.87
C TYR A 251 -67.62 -24.64 -18.00
N VAL A 252 -67.84 -23.41 -17.60
CA VAL A 252 -68.97 -22.97 -16.77
C VAL A 252 -70.16 -22.55 -17.65
N ASP A 253 -69.92 -22.15 -18.90
CA ASP A 253 -70.92 -21.68 -19.85
C ASP A 253 -71.41 -22.80 -20.80
N SER A 254 -70.87 -24.01 -20.67
CA SER A 254 -71.33 -25.23 -21.42
C SER A 254 -72.15 -26.19 -20.53
#